data_fc7a5b06195cb972a0b9e84b37ca72cf
#
_entry.id   fc7a5b06195cb972a0b9e84b37ca72cf
#
_cell.length_a   1.000
_cell.length_b   1.000
_cell.length_c   1.000
_cell.angle_alpha   90.00
_cell.angle_beta   90.00
_cell.angle_gamma   90.00
#
_symmetry.space_group_name_H-M   'P 1'
#
loop_
_entity.id
_entity.type
_entity.pdbx_description
1 polymer ?
#
loop_
_entity_poly.entity_id
_entity_poly.type
_entity_poly.pdbx_seq_one_letter_code
_entity_poly.pdbx_strand_id
1 'polypeptide(L)'
;MTTEQTKVIHTSKSKLNLELLGLATLFALGLLSRLDTSLITIDMSKYYFTWYRYIRDSGIAVAFQEGLMEYTPAFSYLFASTTLLDSVIPKVTAIKLIPITADVISTYFVYRIVRIKYPRGNKPYWAAGVFFILPTIFINSAHWGQMDALYTLFIIISLFFFLKEKPLLGMLAYALSFSIKFQAIFFIPFLVILFLKKKIPWWQFLLIPTVYVVSCIPAVLLGASWQTVLTIYLGQSGKYRWLSGNAPNLYTFVPNEYYGPGLVIGLIVAFCTLAAWIIFTALDKSDLTRERMVLLALISVSLTPFVLPKMHDRYFYPADVLSLIVAFYNPNLWFVPILFQLSSGLAYTVYLLGTSIGLVKIGAIINTVLIAYLLAYQLSRQVSSIREAS
;
A
#
# COMPACT_ATOMS: atom_id res chain seq x y z
N MET A 1 -53.21 9.65 8.40
CA MET A 1 -51.87 10.02 7.93
C MET A 1 -51.98 11.32 7.16
N THR A 2 -51.37 12.38 7.62
CA THR A 2 -51.42 13.69 6.95
C THR A 2 -50.58 13.66 5.67
N THR A 3 -50.95 14.45 4.67
CA THR A 3 -50.28 14.57 3.36
C THR A 3 -48.76 14.88 3.51
N GLU A 4 -48.39 15.52 4.59
CA GLU A 4 -46.99 15.83 4.96
C GLU A 4 -46.19 14.58 5.40
N GLN A 5 -46.80 13.67 6.17
CA GLN A 5 -46.18 12.41 6.56
C GLN A 5 -45.95 11.48 5.36
N THR A 6 -46.87 11.44 4.40
CA THR A 6 -46.72 10.67 3.16
C THR A 6 -45.61 11.23 2.28
N LYS A 7 -45.44 12.57 2.22
CA LYS A 7 -44.39 13.25 1.46
C LYS A 7 -42.97 13.01 2.06
N VAL A 8 -42.87 13.03 3.40
CA VAL A 8 -41.62 12.73 4.10
C VAL A 8 -41.19 11.26 3.92
N ILE A 9 -42.12 10.32 3.98
CA ILE A 9 -41.86 8.89 3.75
C ILE A 9 -41.43 8.61 2.30
N HIS A 10 -42.05 9.29 1.35
CA HIS A 10 -41.74 9.13 -0.10
C HIS A 10 -40.37 9.70 -0.43
N THR A 11 -39.99 10.86 0.12
CA THR A 11 -38.66 11.47 -0.06
C THR A 11 -37.56 10.67 0.64
N SER A 12 -37.84 10.04 1.77
CA SER A 12 -36.89 9.16 2.47
C SER A 12 -36.61 7.88 1.70
N LYS A 13 -37.66 7.23 1.12
CA LYS A 13 -37.50 6.03 0.28
C LYS A 13 -36.75 6.33 -1.03
N SER A 14 -37.03 7.46 -1.68
CA SER A 14 -36.36 7.85 -2.93
C SER A 14 -34.88 8.14 -2.70
N LYS A 15 -34.48 8.79 -1.59
CA LYS A 15 -33.09 9.01 -1.20
C LYS A 15 -32.36 7.69 -0.93
N LEU A 16 -32.98 6.76 -0.19
CA LEU A 16 -32.41 5.44 0.08
C LEU A 16 -32.17 4.65 -1.21
N ASN A 17 -33.12 4.67 -2.14
CA ASN A 17 -32.99 3.99 -3.43
C ASN A 17 -31.86 4.59 -4.28
N LEU A 18 -31.70 5.90 -4.29
CA LEU A 18 -30.62 6.60 -5.01
C LEU A 18 -29.24 6.26 -4.44
N GLU A 19 -29.11 6.20 -3.10
CA GLU A 19 -27.86 5.80 -2.45
C GLU A 19 -27.50 4.35 -2.76
N LEU A 20 -28.45 3.43 -2.70
CA LEU A 20 -28.26 2.02 -3.04
C LEU A 20 -27.85 1.85 -4.51
N LEU A 21 -28.50 2.58 -5.42
CA LEU A 21 -28.13 2.59 -6.83
C LEU A 21 -26.70 3.10 -7.02
N GLY A 22 -26.33 4.21 -6.38
CA GLY A 22 -24.98 4.76 -6.45
C GLY A 22 -23.92 3.77 -5.96
N LEU A 23 -24.15 3.09 -4.83
CA LEU A 23 -23.26 2.06 -4.31
C LEU A 23 -23.14 0.86 -5.25
N ALA A 24 -24.30 0.36 -5.75
CA ALA A 24 -24.32 -0.74 -6.71
C ALA A 24 -23.53 -0.38 -7.98
N THR A 25 -23.68 0.86 -8.47
CA THR A 25 -22.92 1.37 -9.63
C THR A 25 -21.43 1.38 -9.36
N LEU A 26 -20.95 1.87 -8.20
CA LEU A 26 -19.53 1.87 -7.85
C LEU A 26 -18.96 0.45 -7.82
N PHE A 27 -19.65 -0.49 -7.18
CA PHE A 27 -19.20 -1.89 -7.14
C PHE A 27 -19.23 -2.55 -8.52
N ALA A 28 -20.24 -2.28 -9.33
CA ALA A 28 -20.30 -2.78 -10.70
C ALA A 28 -19.16 -2.24 -11.56
N LEU A 29 -18.90 -0.94 -11.52
CA LEU A 29 -17.76 -0.32 -12.23
C LEU A 29 -16.41 -0.89 -11.75
N GLY A 30 -16.26 -1.08 -10.43
CA GLY A 30 -15.06 -1.68 -9.86
C GLY A 30 -14.86 -3.13 -10.29
N LEU A 31 -15.92 -3.92 -10.45
CA LEU A 31 -15.83 -5.27 -11.02
C LEU A 31 -15.49 -5.20 -12.52
N LEU A 32 -16.22 -4.39 -13.29
CA LEU A 32 -15.99 -4.24 -14.74
C LEU A 32 -14.55 -3.81 -15.04
N SER A 33 -13.97 -2.89 -14.25
CA SER A 33 -12.59 -2.44 -14.42
C SER A 33 -11.54 -3.54 -14.21
N ARG A 34 -11.92 -4.69 -13.61
CA ARG A 34 -11.05 -5.84 -13.33
C ARG A 34 -11.29 -7.04 -14.26
N LEU A 35 -12.30 -6.98 -15.12
CA LEU A 35 -12.59 -8.08 -16.08
C LEU A 35 -11.55 -8.14 -17.19
N ASP A 36 -11.05 -6.99 -17.65
CA ASP A 36 -10.00 -6.97 -18.65
C ASP A 36 -8.62 -7.18 -18.02
N THR A 37 -8.15 -8.41 -18.09
CA THR A 37 -6.81 -8.81 -17.66
C THR A 37 -5.86 -9.04 -18.84
N SER A 38 -6.25 -8.69 -20.05
CA SER A 38 -5.53 -9.06 -21.31
C SER A 38 -4.18 -8.34 -21.47
N LEU A 39 -4.01 -7.16 -20.87
CA LEU A 39 -2.77 -6.38 -20.99
C LEU A 39 -1.57 -7.17 -20.44
N ILE A 40 -0.58 -7.41 -21.29
CA ILE A 40 0.69 -8.04 -20.92
C ILE A 40 1.77 -6.96 -20.89
N THR A 41 2.27 -6.68 -19.69
CA THR A 41 3.35 -5.70 -19.49
C THR A 41 4.72 -6.35 -19.67
N ILE A 42 5.77 -5.52 -19.79
CA ILE A 42 7.16 -5.97 -19.91
C ILE A 42 7.55 -6.82 -18.68
N ASP A 43 7.16 -6.40 -17.48
CA ASP A 43 7.43 -7.16 -16.25
C ASP A 43 6.77 -8.54 -16.27
N MET A 44 5.53 -8.63 -16.75
CA MET A 44 4.84 -9.92 -16.88
C MET A 44 5.51 -10.83 -17.88
N SER A 45 5.84 -10.34 -19.07
CA SER A 45 6.43 -11.14 -20.13
C SER A 45 7.84 -11.63 -19.76
N LYS A 46 8.65 -10.75 -19.15
CA LYS A 46 10.05 -11.01 -18.84
C LYS A 46 10.23 -11.88 -17.57
N TYR A 47 9.46 -11.60 -16.52
CA TYR A 47 9.64 -12.26 -15.23
C TYR A 47 8.53 -13.24 -14.90
N TYR A 48 7.27 -12.80 -14.81
CA TYR A 48 6.17 -13.66 -14.32
C TYR A 48 5.87 -14.82 -15.25
N PHE A 49 5.89 -14.64 -16.56
CA PHE A 49 5.66 -15.75 -17.51
C PHE A 49 6.81 -16.75 -17.52
N THR A 50 8.04 -16.30 -17.27
CA THR A 50 9.20 -17.19 -17.14
C THR A 50 9.06 -18.05 -15.89
N TRP A 51 8.78 -17.43 -14.73
CA TRP A 51 8.56 -18.16 -13.48
C TRP A 51 7.36 -19.10 -13.55
N TYR A 52 6.24 -18.63 -14.14
CA TYR A 52 5.02 -19.43 -14.29
C TYR A 52 5.27 -20.70 -15.10
N ARG A 53 5.87 -20.58 -16.29
CA ARG A 53 6.20 -21.74 -17.14
C ARG A 53 7.13 -22.68 -16.43
N TYR A 54 8.18 -22.15 -15.81
CA TYR A 54 9.17 -22.97 -15.11
C TYR A 54 8.53 -23.77 -13.95
N ILE A 55 7.71 -23.11 -13.12
CA ILE A 55 7.03 -23.80 -12.01
C ILE A 55 6.02 -24.83 -12.53
N ARG A 56 5.28 -24.51 -13.61
CA ARG A 56 4.33 -25.44 -14.21
C ARG A 56 5.03 -26.69 -14.74
N ASP A 57 6.16 -26.53 -15.42
CA ASP A 57 6.84 -27.60 -16.15
C ASP A 57 7.76 -28.43 -15.24
N SER A 58 8.45 -27.81 -14.28
CA SER A 58 9.45 -28.44 -13.41
C SER A 58 9.03 -28.55 -11.94
N GLY A 59 7.96 -27.89 -11.54
CA GLY A 59 7.48 -27.83 -10.17
C GLY A 59 8.17 -26.77 -9.33
N ILE A 60 7.50 -26.37 -8.23
CA ILE A 60 7.97 -25.32 -7.33
C ILE A 60 9.26 -25.71 -6.58
N ALA A 61 9.46 -27.00 -6.29
CA ALA A 61 10.65 -27.47 -5.58
C ALA A 61 11.92 -27.17 -6.39
N VAL A 62 11.92 -27.48 -7.69
CA VAL A 62 13.05 -27.19 -8.59
C VAL A 62 13.28 -25.69 -8.72
N ALA A 63 12.20 -24.89 -8.81
CA ALA A 63 12.30 -23.43 -8.85
C ALA A 63 12.97 -22.85 -7.59
N PHE A 64 12.74 -23.45 -6.43
CA PHE A 64 13.40 -23.04 -5.17
C PHE A 64 14.86 -23.50 -5.11
N GLN A 65 15.18 -24.72 -5.55
CA GLN A 65 16.54 -25.24 -5.59
C GLN A 65 17.47 -24.37 -6.45
N GLU A 66 16.95 -23.89 -7.59
CA GLU A 66 17.71 -23.05 -8.53
C GLU A 66 17.70 -21.57 -8.19
N GLY A 67 16.91 -21.14 -7.17
CA GLY A 67 16.81 -19.73 -6.80
C GLY A 67 16.21 -18.85 -7.91
N LEU A 68 15.33 -19.42 -8.75
CA LEU A 68 14.77 -18.76 -9.93
C LEU A 68 13.99 -17.49 -9.59
N MET A 69 13.29 -17.47 -8.46
CA MET A 69 12.39 -16.39 -8.11
C MET A 69 13.11 -15.29 -7.31
N GLU A 70 12.99 -14.06 -7.79
CA GLU A 70 13.56 -12.87 -7.12
C GLU A 70 12.68 -12.35 -5.97
N TYR A 71 11.55 -12.98 -5.70
CA TYR A 71 10.63 -12.65 -4.61
C TYR A 71 10.77 -13.62 -3.45
N THR A 72 10.26 -13.23 -2.28
CA THR A 72 10.29 -14.04 -1.07
C THR A 72 9.52 -15.34 -1.20
N PRO A 73 9.85 -16.37 -0.40
CA PRO A 73 9.11 -17.63 -0.39
C PRO A 73 7.60 -17.46 -0.15
N ALA A 74 7.21 -16.56 0.77
CA ALA A 74 5.80 -16.29 1.06
C ALA A 74 5.02 -15.85 -0.20
N PHE A 75 5.60 -14.97 -1.01
CA PHE A 75 5.02 -14.61 -2.30
C PHE A 75 5.06 -15.78 -3.29
N SER A 76 6.18 -16.50 -3.33
CA SER A 76 6.42 -17.59 -4.30
C SER A 76 5.39 -18.73 -4.18
N TYR A 77 4.92 -19.04 -2.98
CA TYR A 77 3.85 -20.03 -2.78
C TYR A 77 2.53 -19.58 -3.40
N LEU A 78 2.15 -18.32 -3.17
CA LEU A 78 0.94 -17.74 -3.76
C LEU A 78 1.06 -17.70 -5.29
N PHE A 79 2.22 -17.32 -5.79
CA PHE A 79 2.46 -17.29 -7.23
C PHE A 79 2.41 -18.70 -7.85
N ALA A 80 3.03 -19.69 -7.21
CA ALA A 80 2.98 -21.08 -7.69
C ALA A 80 1.56 -21.66 -7.71
N SER A 81 0.69 -21.27 -6.75
CA SER A 81 -0.70 -21.73 -6.75
C SER A 81 -1.47 -21.32 -8.01
N THR A 82 -1.05 -20.25 -8.70
CA THR A 82 -1.69 -19.81 -9.95
C THR A 82 -1.48 -20.80 -11.10
N THR A 83 -0.40 -21.60 -11.07
CA THR A 83 -0.15 -22.63 -12.10
C THR A 83 -1.15 -23.78 -12.05
N LEU A 84 -1.84 -23.98 -10.91
CA LEU A 84 -2.91 -24.97 -10.78
C LEU A 84 -4.15 -24.59 -11.63
N LEU A 85 -4.23 -23.36 -12.09
CA LEU A 85 -5.32 -22.85 -12.93
C LEU A 85 -5.00 -22.90 -14.42
N ASP A 86 -3.83 -23.41 -14.84
CA ASP A 86 -3.33 -23.35 -16.21
C ASP A 86 -4.28 -23.99 -17.24
N SER A 87 -5.01 -25.06 -16.85
CA SER A 87 -6.00 -25.73 -17.70
C SER A 87 -7.37 -25.06 -17.76
N VAL A 88 -7.63 -24.06 -16.89
CA VAL A 88 -8.97 -23.46 -16.70
C VAL A 88 -9.05 -22.04 -17.24
N ILE A 89 -7.99 -21.24 -17.00
CA ILE A 89 -7.95 -19.82 -17.40
C ILE A 89 -6.57 -19.43 -17.95
N PRO A 90 -6.51 -18.38 -18.80
CA PRO A 90 -5.23 -17.89 -19.32
C PRO A 90 -4.26 -17.54 -18.20
N LYS A 91 -2.97 -17.87 -18.35
CA LYS A 91 -1.91 -17.61 -17.37
C LYS A 91 -1.83 -16.14 -16.94
N VAL A 92 -2.08 -15.19 -17.85
CA VAL A 92 -2.10 -13.75 -17.53
C VAL A 92 -3.18 -13.44 -16.50
N THR A 93 -4.37 -14.01 -16.67
CA THR A 93 -5.48 -13.88 -15.73
C THR A 93 -5.17 -14.57 -14.41
N ALA A 94 -4.65 -15.81 -14.45
CA ALA A 94 -4.30 -16.57 -13.25
C ALA A 94 -3.32 -15.79 -12.35
N ILE A 95 -2.27 -15.20 -12.93
CA ILE A 95 -1.30 -14.38 -12.19
C ILE A 95 -1.96 -13.13 -11.58
N LYS A 96 -2.82 -12.44 -12.34
CA LYS A 96 -3.50 -11.21 -11.90
C LYS A 96 -4.57 -11.46 -10.84
N LEU A 97 -5.06 -12.69 -10.68
CA LEU A 97 -6.00 -13.02 -9.60
C LEU A 97 -5.40 -12.72 -8.21
N ILE A 98 -4.07 -12.84 -8.02
CA ILE A 98 -3.44 -12.53 -6.73
C ILE A 98 -3.71 -11.07 -6.32
N PRO A 99 -3.26 -10.05 -7.07
CA PRO A 99 -3.50 -8.66 -6.69
C PRO A 99 -4.97 -8.27 -6.77
N ILE A 100 -5.78 -8.83 -7.68
CA ILE A 100 -7.23 -8.57 -7.73
C ILE A 100 -7.91 -9.08 -6.46
N THR A 101 -7.57 -10.28 -5.98
CA THR A 101 -8.09 -10.82 -4.71
C THR A 101 -7.68 -9.94 -3.54
N ALA A 102 -6.43 -9.45 -3.53
CA ALA A 102 -5.96 -8.52 -2.51
C ALA A 102 -6.77 -7.20 -2.52
N ASP A 103 -7.15 -6.67 -3.68
CA ASP A 103 -8.02 -5.50 -3.80
C ASP A 103 -9.41 -5.76 -3.18
N VAL A 104 -10.02 -6.90 -3.49
CA VAL A 104 -11.34 -7.28 -2.95
C VAL A 104 -11.30 -7.37 -1.43
N ILE A 105 -10.28 -8.04 -0.89
CA ILE A 105 -10.11 -8.16 0.57
C ILE A 105 -9.80 -6.78 1.20
N SER A 106 -8.98 -5.96 0.53
CA SER A 106 -8.69 -4.58 0.98
C SER A 106 -9.95 -3.72 1.02
N THR A 107 -10.86 -3.86 0.04
CA THR A 107 -12.17 -3.20 0.02
C THR A 107 -12.96 -3.50 1.31
N TYR A 108 -12.99 -4.77 1.71
CA TYR A 108 -13.62 -5.17 2.97
C TYR A 108 -12.95 -4.53 4.20
N PHE A 109 -11.61 -4.49 4.25
CA PHE A 109 -10.92 -3.87 5.39
C PHE A 109 -11.03 -2.34 5.40
N VAL A 110 -11.08 -1.67 4.25
CA VAL A 110 -11.40 -0.23 4.17
C VAL A 110 -12.80 0.03 4.76
N TYR A 111 -13.81 -0.77 4.36
CA TYR A 111 -15.13 -0.73 5.00
C TYR A 111 -15.03 -0.90 6.52
N ARG A 112 -14.31 -1.92 7.01
CA ARG A 112 -14.17 -2.23 8.43
C ARG A 112 -13.49 -1.11 9.21
N ILE A 113 -12.45 -0.49 8.66
CA ILE A 113 -11.74 0.64 9.28
C ILE A 113 -12.67 1.84 9.40
N VAL A 114 -13.35 2.22 8.31
CA VAL A 114 -14.26 3.37 8.34
C VAL A 114 -15.48 3.10 9.25
N ARG A 115 -15.91 1.84 9.36
CA ARG A 115 -16.96 1.40 10.29
C ARG A 115 -16.58 1.59 11.77
N ILE A 116 -15.28 1.61 12.12
CA ILE A 116 -14.83 1.94 13.48
C ILE A 116 -15.21 3.37 13.85
N LYS A 117 -15.04 4.32 12.92
CA LYS A 117 -15.39 5.74 13.13
C LYS A 117 -16.89 6.00 12.98
N TYR A 118 -17.52 5.35 12.00
CA TYR A 118 -18.94 5.52 11.68
C TYR A 118 -19.70 4.20 11.89
N PRO A 119 -20.04 3.86 13.16
CA PRO A 119 -20.71 2.59 13.48
C PRO A 119 -22.12 2.45 12.87
N ARG A 120 -22.72 3.58 12.47
CA ARG A 120 -24.05 3.64 11.82
C ARG A 120 -23.95 4.44 10.52
N GLY A 121 -24.92 4.25 9.61
CA GLY A 121 -25.01 4.95 8.33
C GLY A 121 -24.15 4.33 7.21
N ASN A 122 -24.11 5.02 6.06
CA ASN A 122 -23.63 4.48 4.79
C ASN A 122 -22.18 4.85 4.43
N LYS A 123 -21.53 5.73 5.21
CA LYS A 123 -20.13 6.17 4.95
C LYS A 123 -19.14 5.03 4.75
N PRO A 124 -19.19 3.91 5.54
CA PRO A 124 -18.28 2.77 5.32
C PRO A 124 -18.47 2.09 3.97
N TYR A 125 -19.71 1.99 3.47
CA TYR A 125 -20.00 1.43 2.14
C TYR A 125 -19.50 2.34 1.03
N TRP A 126 -19.67 3.67 1.17
CA TRP A 126 -19.11 4.65 0.24
C TRP A 126 -17.59 4.59 0.20
N ALA A 127 -16.93 4.47 1.36
CA ALA A 127 -15.47 4.31 1.41
C ALA A 127 -15.01 3.06 0.64
N ALA A 128 -15.69 1.93 0.84
CA ALA A 128 -15.41 0.69 0.14
C ALA A 128 -15.65 0.80 -1.37
N GLY A 129 -16.80 1.36 -1.78
CA GLY A 129 -17.15 1.55 -3.18
C GLY A 129 -16.18 2.48 -3.91
N VAL A 130 -15.83 3.62 -3.29
CA VAL A 130 -14.84 4.56 -3.86
C VAL A 130 -13.47 3.89 -3.94
N PHE A 131 -13.01 3.19 -2.89
CA PHE A 131 -11.75 2.45 -2.94
C PHE A 131 -11.70 1.49 -4.14
N PHE A 132 -12.78 0.76 -4.37
CA PHE A 132 -12.84 -0.28 -5.39
C PHE A 132 -12.76 0.27 -6.82
N ILE A 133 -13.06 1.55 -7.04
CA ILE A 133 -12.95 2.24 -8.34
C ILE A 133 -11.75 3.19 -8.45
N LEU A 134 -10.89 3.30 -7.42
CA LEU A 134 -9.72 4.18 -7.51
C LEU A 134 -8.82 3.76 -8.66
N PRO A 135 -8.45 4.68 -9.57
CA PRO A 135 -7.71 4.34 -10.79
C PRO A 135 -6.39 3.64 -10.52
N THR A 136 -5.56 4.14 -9.59
CA THR A 136 -4.25 3.54 -9.30
C THR A 136 -4.39 2.13 -8.72
N ILE A 137 -5.51 1.80 -8.06
CA ILE A 137 -5.76 0.50 -7.48
C ILE A 137 -6.01 -0.54 -8.56
N PHE A 138 -7.06 -0.37 -9.39
CA PHE A 138 -7.37 -1.39 -10.40
C PHE A 138 -6.37 -1.41 -11.56
N ILE A 139 -5.72 -0.27 -11.89
CA ILE A 139 -4.66 -0.24 -12.90
C ILE A 139 -3.46 -1.05 -12.41
N ASN A 140 -3.02 -0.88 -11.15
CA ASN A 140 -1.90 -1.61 -10.58
C ASN A 140 -2.16 -3.13 -10.55
N SER A 141 -3.33 -3.55 -10.12
CA SER A 141 -3.68 -4.96 -9.95
C SER A 141 -4.14 -5.64 -11.25
N ALA A 142 -5.23 -5.17 -11.85
CA ALA A 142 -5.89 -5.86 -12.97
C ALA A 142 -5.22 -5.58 -14.32
N HIS A 143 -4.77 -4.35 -14.56
CA HIS A 143 -4.15 -4.01 -15.84
C HIS A 143 -2.64 -4.28 -15.84
N TRP A 144 -1.91 -3.73 -14.87
CA TRP A 144 -0.46 -3.92 -14.78
C TRP A 144 -0.05 -5.32 -14.29
N GLY A 145 -0.81 -5.89 -13.36
CA GLY A 145 -0.49 -7.17 -12.73
C GLY A 145 0.60 -7.07 -11.67
N GLN A 146 0.74 -5.90 -11.01
CA GLN A 146 1.71 -5.68 -9.95
C GLN A 146 1.22 -6.19 -8.60
N MET A 147 2.15 -6.59 -7.74
CA MET A 147 1.84 -7.22 -6.45
C MET A 147 1.80 -6.20 -5.29
N ASP A 148 1.66 -4.90 -5.59
CA ASP A 148 1.62 -3.86 -4.56
C ASP A 148 0.36 -3.95 -3.72
N ALA A 149 -0.75 -4.39 -4.29
CA ALA A 149 -1.98 -4.66 -3.58
C ALA A 149 -1.82 -5.70 -2.45
N LEU A 150 -0.98 -6.72 -2.69
CA LEU A 150 -0.86 -7.85 -1.76
C LEU A 150 -0.18 -7.46 -0.43
N TYR A 151 0.97 -6.80 -0.48
CA TYR A 151 1.63 -6.38 0.77
C TYR A 151 0.87 -5.22 1.45
N THR A 152 0.25 -4.33 0.66
CA THR A 152 -0.56 -3.22 1.18
C THR A 152 -1.82 -3.73 1.88
N LEU A 153 -2.45 -4.81 1.42
CA LEU A 153 -3.54 -5.48 2.13
C LEU A 153 -3.15 -5.76 3.59
N PHE A 154 -1.97 -6.34 3.82
CA PHE A 154 -1.51 -6.65 5.18
C PHE A 154 -1.13 -5.40 5.99
N ILE A 155 -0.72 -4.29 5.33
CA ILE A 155 -0.59 -2.98 5.99
C ILE A 155 -1.97 -2.48 6.46
N ILE A 156 -3.01 -2.59 5.62
CA ILE A 156 -4.38 -2.19 5.97
C ILE A 156 -4.91 -3.04 7.14
N ILE A 157 -4.68 -4.36 7.10
CA ILE A 157 -5.06 -5.28 8.18
C ILE A 157 -4.31 -4.92 9.47
N SER A 158 -3.03 -4.61 9.38
CA SER A 158 -2.21 -4.16 10.50
C SER A 158 -2.80 -2.89 11.14
N LEU A 159 -3.08 -1.87 10.33
CA LEU A 159 -3.73 -0.64 10.79
C LEU A 159 -5.09 -0.91 11.43
N PHE A 160 -5.92 -1.77 10.83
CA PHE A 160 -7.21 -2.16 11.40
C PHE A 160 -7.07 -2.71 12.82
N PHE A 161 -6.10 -3.60 13.05
CA PHE A 161 -5.90 -4.18 14.37
C PHE A 161 -5.32 -3.18 15.37
N PHE A 162 -4.44 -2.26 14.98
CA PHE A 162 -4.00 -1.17 15.84
C PHE A 162 -5.16 -0.25 16.25
N LEU A 163 -6.05 0.09 15.32
CA LEU A 163 -7.27 0.88 15.61
C LEU A 163 -8.26 0.13 16.53
N LYS A 164 -8.19 -1.20 16.58
CA LYS A 164 -8.94 -2.08 17.47
C LYS A 164 -8.21 -2.39 18.78
N GLU A 165 -7.07 -1.74 19.03
CA GLU A 165 -6.25 -1.94 20.25
C GLU A 165 -5.78 -3.40 20.42
N LYS A 166 -5.50 -4.08 19.30
CA LYS A 166 -4.97 -5.44 19.23
C LYS A 166 -3.55 -5.46 18.63
N PRO A 167 -2.54 -4.93 19.36
CA PRO A 167 -1.22 -4.69 18.79
C PRO A 167 -0.52 -5.97 18.32
N LEU A 168 -0.70 -7.10 18.99
CA LEU A 168 -0.12 -8.37 18.56
C LEU A 168 -0.61 -8.78 17.16
N LEU A 169 -1.93 -8.70 16.92
CA LEU A 169 -2.49 -9.01 15.60
C LEU A 169 -2.05 -7.98 14.54
N GLY A 170 -1.92 -6.71 14.94
CA GLY A 170 -1.37 -5.66 14.08
C GLY A 170 0.07 -5.97 13.65
N MET A 171 0.92 -6.37 14.58
CA MET A 171 2.31 -6.73 14.29
C MET A 171 2.43 -8.02 13.48
N LEU A 172 1.59 -9.04 13.74
CA LEU A 172 1.54 -10.26 12.92
C LEU A 172 1.15 -9.96 11.47
N ALA A 173 0.12 -9.14 11.27
CA ALA A 173 -0.28 -8.71 9.93
C ALA A 173 0.85 -7.93 9.23
N TYR A 174 1.52 -7.02 9.94
CA TYR A 174 2.67 -6.31 9.40
C TYR A 174 3.83 -7.25 9.05
N ALA A 175 4.14 -8.22 9.90
CA ALA A 175 5.19 -9.21 9.65
C ALA A 175 4.90 -10.05 8.39
N LEU A 176 3.63 -10.39 8.12
CA LEU A 176 3.21 -11.01 6.86
C LEU A 176 3.42 -10.06 5.67
N SER A 177 3.07 -8.78 5.80
CA SER A 177 3.35 -7.77 4.77
C SER A 177 4.84 -7.73 4.40
N PHE A 178 5.70 -7.64 5.42
CA PHE A 178 7.15 -7.65 5.24
C PHE A 178 7.66 -8.96 4.64
N SER A 179 7.07 -10.10 4.99
CA SER A 179 7.44 -11.40 4.43
C SER A 179 7.07 -11.54 2.95
N ILE A 180 6.15 -10.70 2.42
CA ILE A 180 5.75 -10.70 1.02
C ILE A 180 6.62 -9.76 0.18
N LYS A 181 6.83 -8.52 0.67
CA LYS A 181 7.54 -7.50 -0.12
C LYS A 181 8.28 -6.52 0.78
N PHE A 182 9.54 -6.22 0.41
CA PHE A 182 10.42 -5.33 1.19
C PHE A 182 9.82 -3.93 1.40
N GLN A 183 9.01 -3.43 0.47
CA GLN A 183 8.37 -2.11 0.54
C GLN A 183 7.45 -1.93 1.77
N ALA A 184 7.10 -3.00 2.47
CA ALA A 184 6.45 -2.90 3.78
C ALA A 184 7.24 -2.05 4.79
N ILE A 185 8.57 -1.87 4.60
CA ILE A 185 9.41 -0.99 5.42
C ILE A 185 8.89 0.46 5.48
N PHE A 186 8.14 0.92 4.49
CA PHE A 186 7.56 2.27 4.50
C PHE A 186 6.60 2.51 5.67
N PHE A 187 6.11 1.44 6.28
CA PHE A 187 5.24 1.51 7.47
C PHE A 187 6.00 1.46 8.80
N ILE A 188 7.32 1.15 8.78
CA ILE A 188 8.15 1.06 10.01
C ILE A 188 8.15 2.36 10.82
N PRO A 189 8.29 3.57 10.24
CA PRO A 189 8.27 4.80 11.02
C PRO A 189 7.01 4.93 11.89
N PHE A 190 5.85 4.55 11.37
CA PHE A 190 4.60 4.51 12.14
C PHE A 190 4.66 3.51 13.30
N LEU A 191 5.20 2.32 13.08
CA LEU A 191 5.34 1.30 14.14
C LEU A 191 6.29 1.77 15.24
N VAL A 192 7.39 2.44 14.88
CA VAL A 192 8.31 3.03 15.84
C VAL A 192 7.63 4.11 16.68
N ILE A 193 6.79 4.97 16.06
CA ILE A 193 5.98 5.95 16.80
C ILE A 193 5.04 5.24 17.78
N LEU A 194 4.34 4.18 17.36
CA LEU A 194 3.48 3.39 18.25
C LEU A 194 4.25 2.78 19.43
N PHE A 195 5.48 2.30 19.18
CA PHE A 195 6.38 1.79 20.22
C PHE A 195 6.76 2.88 21.22
N LEU A 196 7.24 4.04 20.73
CA LEU A 196 7.65 5.16 21.58
C LEU A 196 6.47 5.74 22.37
N LYS A 197 5.25 5.65 21.82
CA LYS A 197 3.99 5.98 22.49
C LYS A 197 3.46 4.84 23.39
N LYS A 198 4.25 3.78 23.62
CA LYS A 198 3.91 2.62 24.48
C LYS A 198 2.64 1.86 24.04
N LYS A 199 2.27 1.90 22.75
CA LYS A 199 1.15 1.14 22.18
C LYS A 199 1.56 -0.25 21.73
N ILE A 200 2.85 -0.47 21.49
CA ILE A 200 3.46 -1.74 21.07
C ILE A 200 4.62 -2.06 22.02
N PRO A 201 4.70 -3.21 22.68
CA PRO A 201 5.85 -3.62 23.45
C PRO A 201 6.99 -4.05 22.50
N TRP A 202 8.25 -3.82 22.92
CA TRP A 202 9.44 -4.03 22.07
C TRP A 202 9.56 -5.45 21.51
N TRP A 203 9.16 -6.48 22.26
CA TRP A 203 9.28 -7.88 21.85
C TRP A 203 8.43 -8.23 20.63
N GLN A 204 7.35 -7.47 20.36
CA GLN A 204 6.52 -7.69 19.17
C GLN A 204 7.25 -7.39 17.86
N PHE A 205 8.32 -6.60 17.88
CA PHE A 205 9.15 -6.41 16.69
C PHE A 205 9.90 -7.68 16.29
N LEU A 206 10.13 -8.61 17.22
CA LEU A 206 10.69 -9.93 16.91
C LEU A 206 9.77 -10.78 16.02
N LEU A 207 8.47 -10.46 15.95
CA LEU A 207 7.55 -11.14 15.03
C LEU A 207 7.95 -10.92 13.56
N ILE A 208 8.58 -9.79 13.21
CA ILE A 208 8.97 -9.48 11.83
C ILE A 208 9.98 -10.53 11.31
N PRO A 209 11.17 -10.69 11.92
CA PRO A 209 12.10 -11.72 11.47
C PRO A 209 11.56 -13.15 11.72
N THR A 210 10.78 -13.38 12.78
CA THR A 210 10.23 -14.71 13.07
C THR A 210 9.27 -15.17 11.97
N VAL A 211 8.29 -14.36 11.59
CA VAL A 211 7.33 -14.71 10.52
C VAL A 211 8.04 -14.85 9.19
N TYR A 212 9.04 -14.00 8.90
CA TYR A 212 9.85 -14.13 7.70
C TYR A 212 10.58 -15.47 7.65
N VAL A 213 11.32 -15.83 8.70
CA VAL A 213 12.05 -17.10 8.79
C VAL A 213 11.09 -18.30 8.72
N VAL A 214 9.98 -18.26 9.45
CA VAL A 214 8.95 -19.32 9.40
C VAL A 214 8.40 -19.47 7.97
N SER A 215 8.20 -18.38 7.24
CA SER A 215 7.77 -18.42 5.84
C SER A 215 8.81 -19.03 4.89
N CYS A 216 10.09 -19.01 5.27
CA CYS A 216 11.16 -19.63 4.48
C CYS A 216 11.27 -21.15 4.67
N ILE A 217 10.78 -21.69 5.80
CA ILE A 217 10.94 -23.11 6.15
C ILE A 217 10.45 -24.06 5.03
N PRO A 218 9.22 -23.91 4.47
CA PRO A 218 8.79 -24.83 3.42
C PRO A 218 9.67 -24.77 2.16
N ALA A 219 10.18 -23.61 1.77
CA ALA A 219 11.08 -23.46 0.64
C ALA A 219 12.40 -24.21 0.87
N VAL A 220 12.95 -24.11 2.09
CA VAL A 220 14.18 -24.84 2.47
C VAL A 220 13.93 -26.36 2.51
N LEU A 221 12.80 -26.80 3.01
CA LEU A 221 12.41 -28.23 2.97
C LEU A 221 12.25 -28.74 1.53
N LEU A 222 11.93 -27.86 0.59
CA LEU A 222 11.88 -28.15 -0.85
C LEU A 222 13.25 -28.02 -1.54
N GLY A 223 14.33 -27.70 -0.80
CA GLY A 223 15.69 -27.68 -1.29
C GLY A 223 16.30 -26.28 -1.53
N ALA A 224 15.60 -25.19 -1.17
CA ALA A 224 16.21 -23.87 -1.22
C ALA A 224 17.35 -23.73 -0.19
N SER A 225 18.39 -22.99 -0.55
CA SER A 225 19.43 -22.62 0.40
C SER A 225 18.92 -21.55 1.39
N TRP A 226 19.22 -21.70 2.69
CA TRP A 226 18.98 -20.65 3.70
C TRP A 226 19.60 -19.31 3.30
N GLN A 227 20.82 -19.35 2.76
CA GLN A 227 21.48 -18.14 2.30
C GLN A 227 20.66 -17.42 1.23
N THR A 228 20.16 -18.13 0.22
CA THR A 228 19.35 -17.56 -0.86
C THR A 228 18.09 -16.91 -0.31
N VAL A 229 17.29 -17.62 0.49
CA VAL A 229 15.99 -17.10 0.96
C VAL A 229 16.12 -15.96 1.97
N LEU A 230 17.19 -15.93 2.78
CA LEU A 230 17.40 -14.86 3.76
C LEU A 230 18.02 -13.60 3.14
N THR A 231 18.74 -13.71 2.00
CA THR A 231 19.41 -12.56 1.36
C THR A 231 18.65 -11.97 0.16
N ILE A 232 17.45 -12.45 -0.15
CA ILE A 232 16.63 -11.97 -1.28
C ILE A 232 16.51 -10.44 -1.31
N TYR A 233 16.21 -9.82 -0.19
CA TYR A 233 16.07 -8.37 -0.09
C TYR A 233 17.39 -7.61 -0.30
N LEU A 234 18.51 -8.17 0.09
CA LEU A 234 19.83 -7.61 -0.19
C LEU A 234 20.14 -7.67 -1.69
N GLY A 235 19.84 -8.79 -2.34
CA GLY A 235 19.99 -8.94 -3.79
C GLY A 235 19.16 -7.93 -4.58
N GLN A 236 17.90 -7.72 -4.19
CA GLN A 236 17.03 -6.73 -4.84
C GLN A 236 17.57 -5.31 -4.75
N SER A 237 18.18 -4.92 -3.60
CA SER A 237 18.65 -3.56 -3.37
C SER A 237 19.80 -3.15 -4.32
N GLY A 238 20.62 -4.12 -4.79
CA GLY A 238 21.76 -3.90 -5.68
C GLY A 238 21.43 -3.87 -7.17
N LYS A 239 20.25 -4.35 -7.57
CA LYS A 239 19.92 -4.68 -8.96
C LYS A 239 19.94 -3.50 -9.93
N TYR A 240 19.56 -2.30 -9.49
CA TYR A 240 19.42 -1.14 -10.35
C TYR A 240 20.28 0.04 -9.87
N ARG A 241 20.93 0.74 -10.81
CA ARG A 241 21.81 1.88 -10.54
C ARG A 241 21.17 3.18 -11.01
N TRP A 242 20.04 3.53 -10.44
CA TRP A 242 19.36 4.81 -10.61
C TRP A 242 18.89 5.39 -9.27
N LEU A 243 18.79 6.73 -9.19
CA LEU A 243 18.29 7.43 -8.00
C LEU A 243 16.77 7.42 -7.92
N SER A 244 16.08 7.44 -9.07
CA SER A 244 14.62 7.29 -9.17
C SER A 244 14.29 6.38 -10.35
N GLY A 245 13.46 5.36 -10.11
CA GLY A 245 12.82 4.51 -11.13
C GLY A 245 11.43 5.04 -11.46
N ASN A 246 11.36 6.29 -11.93
CA ASN A 246 10.10 7.01 -12.22
C ASN A 246 9.21 7.26 -10.98
N ALA A 247 9.76 7.20 -9.77
CA ALA A 247 9.01 7.54 -8.57
C ALA A 247 8.77 9.05 -8.50
N PRO A 248 7.56 9.52 -8.17
CA PRO A 248 7.28 10.94 -7.99
C PRO A 248 7.80 11.43 -6.62
N ASN A 249 9.13 11.46 -6.47
CA ASN A 249 9.86 11.78 -5.25
C ASN A 249 10.97 12.82 -5.47
N LEU A 250 11.74 13.14 -4.44
CA LEU A 250 12.83 14.13 -4.49
C LEU A 250 13.87 13.82 -5.58
N TYR A 251 14.17 12.54 -5.82
CA TYR A 251 15.27 12.12 -6.70
C TYR A 251 14.90 12.15 -8.17
N THR A 252 13.65 12.41 -8.53
CA THR A 252 13.23 12.66 -9.90
C THR A 252 13.87 13.93 -10.49
N PHE A 253 14.31 14.84 -9.64
CA PHE A 253 14.97 16.08 -10.03
C PHE A 253 16.51 15.97 -10.08
N VAL A 254 17.08 14.87 -9.60
CA VAL A 254 18.52 14.66 -9.53
C VAL A 254 18.99 13.83 -10.74
N PRO A 255 19.89 14.33 -11.59
CA PRO A 255 20.43 13.58 -12.71
C PRO A 255 21.13 12.30 -12.24
N ASN A 256 20.99 11.21 -13.00
CA ASN A 256 21.51 9.91 -12.60
C ASN A 256 23.06 9.82 -12.66
N GLU A 257 23.73 10.77 -13.29
CA GLU A 257 25.19 10.90 -13.25
C GLU A 257 25.72 11.10 -11.82
N TYR A 258 24.90 11.67 -10.92
CA TYR A 258 25.19 11.82 -9.51
C TYR A 258 24.79 10.60 -8.65
N TYR A 259 24.61 9.43 -9.25
CA TYR A 259 24.11 8.23 -8.53
C TYR A 259 24.90 7.90 -7.27
N GLY A 260 26.25 7.88 -7.34
CA GLY A 260 27.11 7.52 -6.20
C GLY A 260 26.90 8.45 -4.98
N PRO A 261 27.26 9.74 -5.10
CA PRO A 261 27.07 10.70 -4.02
C PRO A 261 25.58 10.90 -3.68
N GLY A 262 24.69 10.91 -4.66
CA GLY A 262 23.26 11.07 -4.49
C GLY A 262 22.62 9.93 -3.68
N LEU A 263 23.12 8.71 -3.82
CA LEU A 263 22.65 7.58 -3.00
C LEU A 263 23.05 7.77 -1.53
N VAL A 264 24.32 8.09 -1.25
CA VAL A 264 24.82 8.26 0.13
C VAL A 264 24.14 9.44 0.82
N ILE A 265 24.14 10.61 0.19
CA ILE A 265 23.48 11.82 0.71
C ILE A 265 21.99 11.56 0.89
N GLY A 266 21.36 10.89 -0.07
CA GLY A 266 19.94 10.57 -0.04
C GLY A 266 19.55 9.67 1.12
N LEU A 267 20.36 8.66 1.43
CA LEU A 267 20.11 7.79 2.59
C LEU A 267 20.28 8.55 3.91
N ILE A 268 21.27 9.45 4.01
CA ILE A 268 21.47 10.32 5.19
C ILE A 268 20.26 11.26 5.36
N VAL A 269 19.84 11.94 4.28
CA VAL A 269 18.66 12.84 4.29
C VAL A 269 17.40 12.07 4.71
N ALA A 270 17.19 10.89 4.16
CA ALA A 270 16.05 10.04 4.51
C ALA A 270 16.07 9.65 5.99
N PHE A 271 17.22 9.17 6.49
CA PHE A 271 17.37 8.81 7.90
C PHE A 271 17.11 10.01 8.81
N CYS A 272 17.75 11.16 8.57
CA CYS A 272 17.58 12.35 9.39
C CYS A 272 16.14 12.88 9.38
N THR A 273 15.48 12.90 8.20
CA THR A 273 14.08 13.37 8.07
C THR A 273 13.13 12.45 8.81
N LEU A 274 13.24 11.15 8.62
CA LEU A 274 12.37 10.16 9.28
C LEU A 274 12.62 10.14 10.80
N ALA A 275 13.89 10.18 11.24
CA ALA A 275 14.22 10.25 12.66
C ALA A 275 13.67 11.52 13.31
N ALA A 276 13.85 12.69 12.67
CA ALA A 276 13.30 13.95 13.16
C ALA A 276 11.77 13.90 13.29
N TRP A 277 11.06 13.38 12.26
CA TRP A 277 9.61 13.24 12.30
C TRP A 277 9.14 12.27 13.40
N ILE A 278 9.83 11.12 13.55
CA ILE A 278 9.52 10.12 14.60
C ILE A 278 9.70 10.74 15.98
N ILE A 279 10.88 11.35 16.25
CA ILE A 279 11.21 11.95 17.55
C ILE A 279 10.22 13.07 17.88
N PHE A 280 9.98 13.98 16.92
CA PHE A 280 9.03 15.07 17.10
C PHE A 280 7.62 14.57 17.44
N THR A 281 7.14 13.53 16.72
CA THR A 281 5.83 12.92 16.96
C THR A 281 5.79 12.17 18.30
N ALA A 282 6.89 11.54 18.71
CA ALA A 282 6.96 10.79 19.95
C ALA A 282 7.00 11.69 21.19
N LEU A 283 7.67 12.85 21.10
CA LEU A 283 7.78 13.84 22.19
C LEU A 283 6.47 14.58 22.46
N ASP A 284 5.57 14.63 21.49
CA ASP A 284 4.25 15.20 21.69
C ASP A 284 3.45 14.41 22.73
N LYS A 285 2.96 15.11 23.76
CA LYS A 285 2.22 14.52 24.89
C LYS A 285 0.74 14.26 24.60
N SER A 286 0.22 14.74 23.47
CA SER A 286 -1.20 14.57 23.12
C SER A 286 -1.54 13.11 22.84
N ASP A 287 -2.81 12.78 23.08
CA ASP A 287 -3.32 11.41 22.91
C ASP A 287 -3.21 10.92 21.46
N LEU A 288 -2.90 9.64 21.33
CA LEU A 288 -2.87 8.98 20.04
C LEU A 288 -4.28 8.48 19.66
N THR A 289 -5.13 9.42 19.25
CA THR A 289 -6.50 9.11 18.79
C THR A 289 -6.49 8.28 17.51
N ARG A 290 -7.61 7.64 17.17
CA ARG A 290 -7.74 6.84 15.94
C ARG A 290 -7.52 7.69 14.68
N GLU A 291 -8.04 8.93 14.67
CA GLU A 291 -7.83 9.90 13.58
C GLU A 291 -6.34 10.19 13.39
N ARG A 292 -5.65 10.37 14.49
CA ARG A 292 -4.21 10.63 14.48
C ARG A 292 -3.41 9.41 14.02
N MET A 293 -3.76 8.20 14.48
CA MET A 293 -3.11 6.97 14.02
C MET A 293 -3.23 6.79 12.50
N VAL A 294 -4.42 7.02 11.94
CA VAL A 294 -4.64 6.92 10.49
C VAL A 294 -3.82 7.96 9.72
N LEU A 295 -3.73 9.20 10.22
CA LEU A 295 -2.91 10.26 9.61
C LEU A 295 -1.42 9.91 9.67
N LEU A 296 -0.90 9.47 10.81
CA LEU A 296 0.50 9.07 10.97
C LEU A 296 0.87 7.87 10.09
N ALA A 297 -0.05 6.91 9.94
CA ALA A 297 0.12 5.80 9.01
C ALA A 297 0.28 6.29 7.57
N LEU A 298 -0.56 7.22 7.11
CA LEU A 298 -0.44 7.83 5.78
C LEU A 298 0.89 8.58 5.63
N ILE A 299 1.26 9.42 6.60
CA ILE A 299 2.53 10.17 6.54
C ILE A 299 3.71 9.19 6.45
N SER A 300 3.70 8.10 7.24
CA SER A 300 4.76 7.09 7.18
C SER A 300 4.97 6.53 5.77
N VAL A 301 3.88 6.04 5.13
CA VAL A 301 3.97 5.38 3.82
C VAL A 301 4.12 6.34 2.64
N SER A 302 3.92 7.63 2.85
CA SER A 302 4.16 8.66 1.83
C SER A 302 5.51 9.35 1.99
N LEU A 303 5.90 9.73 3.21
CA LEU A 303 7.17 10.40 3.49
C LEU A 303 8.36 9.47 3.21
N THR A 304 8.27 8.19 3.61
CA THR A 304 9.38 7.25 3.46
C THR A 304 9.81 7.09 1.99
N PRO A 305 8.96 6.70 1.03
CA PRO A 305 9.37 6.61 -0.37
C PRO A 305 9.66 7.97 -1.01
N PHE A 306 9.16 9.07 -0.43
CA PHE A 306 9.43 10.42 -0.93
C PHE A 306 10.87 10.85 -0.65
N VAL A 307 11.41 10.50 0.52
CA VAL A 307 12.78 10.88 0.93
C VAL A 307 13.82 9.81 0.64
N LEU A 308 13.43 8.56 0.35
CA LEU A 308 14.35 7.49 0.00
C LEU A 308 14.76 7.54 -1.48
N PRO A 309 16.04 7.35 -1.82
CA PRO A 309 16.48 7.10 -3.19
C PRO A 309 16.10 5.68 -3.66
N LYS A 310 16.21 5.41 -4.96
CA LYS A 310 15.95 4.10 -5.60
C LYS A 310 14.49 3.65 -5.55
N MET A 311 13.55 4.58 -5.44
CA MET A 311 12.13 4.26 -5.45
C MET A 311 11.59 4.11 -6.87
N HIS A 312 10.58 3.25 -7.04
CA HIS A 312 9.87 3.02 -8.30
C HIS A 312 8.54 3.78 -8.35
N ASP A 313 8.02 3.94 -9.54
CA ASP A 313 6.78 4.63 -9.92
C ASP A 313 5.55 4.24 -9.07
N ARG A 314 5.45 2.98 -8.63
CA ARG A 314 4.32 2.41 -7.88
C ARG A 314 4.49 2.37 -6.36
N TYR A 315 5.60 2.89 -5.82
CA TYR A 315 5.88 2.76 -4.38
C TYR A 315 5.04 3.70 -3.50
N PHE A 316 4.27 4.62 -4.10
CA PHE A 316 3.26 5.39 -3.39
C PHE A 316 1.89 4.67 -3.29
N TYR A 317 1.76 3.44 -3.80
CA TYR A 317 0.51 2.68 -3.74
C TYR A 317 -0.11 2.57 -2.33
N PRO A 318 0.65 2.31 -1.23
CA PRO A 318 0.07 2.35 0.12
C PRO A 318 -0.45 3.73 0.50
N ALA A 319 0.16 4.82 0.03
CA ALA A 319 -0.32 6.19 0.26
C ALA A 319 -1.63 6.45 -0.51
N ASP A 320 -1.76 5.96 -1.75
CA ASP A 320 -2.98 6.03 -2.54
C ASP A 320 -4.16 5.41 -1.77
N VAL A 321 -3.94 4.27 -1.12
CA VAL A 321 -4.94 3.57 -0.33
C VAL A 321 -5.25 4.27 0.99
N LEU A 322 -4.23 4.59 1.79
CA LEU A 322 -4.42 5.16 3.12
C LEU A 322 -4.95 6.59 3.08
N SER A 323 -4.68 7.34 2.00
CA SER A 323 -5.20 8.69 1.80
C SER A 323 -6.73 8.72 1.78
N LEU A 324 -7.37 7.73 1.14
CA LEU A 324 -8.82 7.61 1.15
C LEU A 324 -9.36 7.37 2.57
N ILE A 325 -8.72 6.48 3.34
CA ILE A 325 -9.11 6.22 4.73
C ILE A 325 -8.98 7.50 5.56
N VAL A 326 -7.88 8.25 5.37
CA VAL A 326 -7.67 9.56 6.03
C VAL A 326 -8.79 10.53 5.69
N ALA A 327 -9.23 10.64 4.44
CA ALA A 327 -10.32 11.54 4.03
C ALA A 327 -11.64 11.20 4.75
N PHE A 328 -11.94 9.91 4.97
CA PHE A 328 -13.11 9.52 5.76
C PHE A 328 -12.93 9.77 7.26
N TYR A 329 -11.71 9.68 7.77
CA TYR A 329 -11.42 10.01 9.18
C TYR A 329 -11.33 11.52 9.44
N ASN A 330 -10.85 12.28 8.46
CA ASN A 330 -10.68 13.73 8.52
C ASN A 330 -11.28 14.36 7.26
N PRO A 331 -12.59 14.69 7.23
CA PRO A 331 -13.26 15.18 6.02
C PRO A 331 -12.66 16.44 5.41
N ASN A 332 -11.96 17.26 6.20
CA ASN A 332 -11.22 18.42 5.70
C ASN A 332 -10.04 18.05 4.77
N LEU A 333 -9.64 16.77 4.79
CA LEU A 333 -8.58 16.23 3.95
C LEU A 333 -9.13 15.46 2.71
N TRP A 334 -10.35 15.77 2.27
CA TRP A 334 -11.04 15.11 1.15
C TRP A 334 -10.25 15.15 -0.17
N PHE A 335 -9.44 16.20 -0.37
CA PHE A 335 -8.63 16.38 -1.59
C PHE A 335 -7.36 15.54 -1.60
N VAL A 336 -6.89 15.04 -0.46
CA VAL A 336 -5.64 14.28 -0.31
C VAL A 336 -5.60 13.01 -1.18
N PRO A 337 -6.64 12.15 -1.19
CA PRO A 337 -6.64 10.99 -2.08
C PRO A 337 -6.64 11.38 -3.55
N ILE A 338 -7.30 12.47 -3.94
CA ILE A 338 -7.32 12.95 -5.33
C ILE A 338 -5.90 13.29 -5.79
N LEU A 339 -5.14 14.01 -4.96
CA LEU A 339 -3.77 14.42 -5.29
C LEU A 339 -2.80 13.25 -5.31
N PHE A 340 -2.90 12.26 -4.39
CA PHE A 340 -2.09 11.05 -4.46
C PHE A 340 -2.43 10.23 -5.70
N GLN A 341 -3.72 10.02 -6.02
CA GLN A 341 -4.16 9.33 -7.24
C GLN A 341 -3.61 10.01 -8.50
N LEU A 342 -3.64 11.34 -8.55
CA LEU A 342 -3.10 12.12 -9.68
C LEU A 342 -1.58 11.92 -9.78
N SER A 343 -0.85 12.08 -8.68
CA SER A 343 0.61 11.93 -8.66
C SER A 343 1.05 10.53 -9.10
N SER A 344 0.47 9.48 -8.50
CA SER A 344 0.76 8.09 -8.85
C SER A 344 0.32 7.76 -10.29
N GLY A 345 -0.85 8.25 -10.71
CA GLY A 345 -1.35 8.07 -12.07
C GLY A 345 -0.41 8.65 -13.11
N LEU A 346 0.10 9.88 -12.90
CA LEU A 346 1.10 10.51 -13.78
C LEU A 346 2.39 9.67 -13.87
N ALA A 347 2.86 9.11 -12.75
CA ALA A 347 4.04 8.24 -12.74
C ALA A 347 3.79 6.92 -13.51
N TYR A 348 2.60 6.31 -13.38
CA TYR A 348 2.24 5.08 -14.09
C TYR A 348 2.24 5.24 -15.61
N THR A 349 1.86 6.43 -16.12
CA THR A 349 1.80 6.66 -17.57
C THR A 349 3.15 6.54 -18.25
N VAL A 350 4.25 6.81 -17.56
CA VAL A 350 5.60 6.68 -18.15
C VAL A 350 5.90 5.22 -18.50
N TYR A 351 5.61 4.30 -17.60
CA TYR A 351 5.82 2.87 -17.84
C TYR A 351 4.75 2.25 -18.75
N LEU A 352 3.48 2.57 -18.52
CA LEU A 352 2.36 1.92 -19.22
C LEU A 352 2.11 2.49 -20.61
N LEU A 353 2.37 3.80 -20.82
CA LEU A 353 2.05 4.53 -22.06
C LEU A 353 3.28 5.14 -22.73
N GLY A 354 4.48 5.01 -22.17
CA GLY A 354 5.69 5.60 -22.74
C GLY A 354 5.71 7.13 -22.73
N THR A 355 5.02 7.78 -21.79
CA THR A 355 4.95 9.24 -21.71
C THR A 355 6.25 9.86 -21.19
N SER A 356 6.34 11.19 -21.20
CA SER A 356 7.52 11.93 -20.76
C SER A 356 7.72 11.86 -19.24
N ILE A 357 8.99 11.77 -18.82
CA ILE A 357 9.42 11.91 -17.40
C ILE A 357 8.96 13.25 -16.79
N GLY A 358 8.64 14.25 -17.60
CA GLY A 358 8.05 15.51 -17.16
C GLY A 358 6.78 15.33 -16.32
N LEU A 359 5.96 14.31 -16.63
CA LEU A 359 4.76 14.00 -15.86
C LEU A 359 5.10 13.47 -14.44
N VAL A 360 6.19 12.70 -14.30
CA VAL A 360 6.68 12.27 -12.99
C VAL A 360 7.16 13.47 -12.16
N LYS A 361 7.80 14.46 -12.78
CA LYS A 361 8.21 15.70 -12.10
C LYS A 361 7.02 16.48 -11.58
N ILE A 362 5.93 16.55 -12.35
CA ILE A 362 4.67 17.15 -11.88
C ILE A 362 4.13 16.37 -10.68
N GLY A 363 4.10 15.03 -10.76
CA GLY A 363 3.71 14.18 -9.63
C GLY A 363 4.59 14.40 -8.39
N ALA A 364 5.91 14.57 -8.57
CA ALA A 364 6.84 14.85 -7.48
C ALA A 364 6.58 16.22 -6.81
N ILE A 365 6.22 17.24 -7.59
CA ILE A 365 5.80 18.56 -7.06
C ILE A 365 4.51 18.42 -6.25
N ILE A 366 3.51 17.69 -6.77
CA ILE A 366 2.26 17.41 -6.05
C ILE A 366 2.57 16.74 -4.72
N ASN A 367 3.39 15.67 -4.71
CA ASN A 367 3.77 14.97 -3.49
C ASN A 367 4.53 15.86 -2.51
N THR A 368 5.43 16.73 -3.01
CA THR A 368 6.16 17.70 -2.16
C THR A 368 5.20 18.59 -1.38
N VAL A 369 4.27 19.25 -2.11
CA VAL A 369 3.27 20.13 -1.50
C VAL A 369 2.36 19.37 -0.54
N LEU A 370 1.90 18.19 -0.98
CA LEU A 370 0.95 17.39 -0.21
C LEU A 370 1.57 16.84 1.09
N ILE A 371 2.78 16.31 1.04
CA ILE A 371 3.48 15.77 2.22
C ILE A 371 3.83 16.93 3.19
N ALA A 372 4.31 18.07 2.68
CA ALA A 372 4.55 19.25 3.50
C ALA A 372 3.26 19.72 4.19
N TYR A 373 2.14 19.75 3.46
CA TYR A 373 0.83 20.09 4.03
C TYR A 373 0.39 19.10 5.12
N LEU A 374 0.53 17.79 4.91
CA LEU A 374 0.17 16.77 5.90
C LEU A 374 1.01 16.90 7.18
N LEU A 375 2.31 17.18 7.04
CA LEU A 375 3.19 17.46 8.17
C LEU A 375 2.76 18.73 8.93
N ALA A 376 2.49 19.82 8.22
CA ALA A 376 1.99 21.06 8.81
C ALA A 376 0.62 20.86 9.49
N TYR A 377 -0.28 20.10 8.87
CA TYR A 377 -1.57 19.74 9.46
C TYR A 377 -1.42 18.93 10.75
N GLN A 378 -0.50 17.95 10.77
CA GLN A 378 -0.18 17.21 11.99
C GLN A 378 0.32 18.16 13.09
N LEU A 379 1.25 19.09 12.76
CA LEU A 379 1.80 20.07 13.69
C LEU A 379 0.74 21.01 14.29
N SER A 380 -0.14 21.55 13.46
CA SER A 380 -1.21 22.44 13.90
C SER A 380 -2.14 21.78 14.93
N ARG A 381 -2.45 20.49 14.72
CA ARG A 381 -3.26 19.71 15.67
C ARG A 381 -2.56 19.46 17.01
N GLN A 382 -1.23 19.32 17.00
CA GLN A 382 -0.43 19.16 18.21
C GLN A 382 -0.43 20.47 19.04
N VAL A 383 -0.24 21.61 18.39
CA VAL A 383 -0.23 22.93 19.07
C VAL A 383 -1.59 23.25 19.67
N SER A 384 -2.69 22.94 18.96
CA SER A 384 -4.04 23.17 19.49
C SER A 384 -4.31 22.37 20.77
N SER A 385 -3.90 21.09 20.81
CA SER A 385 -4.10 20.24 21.99
C SER A 385 -3.30 20.68 23.21
N ILE A 386 -2.14 21.31 23.02
CA ILE A 386 -1.34 21.89 24.12
C ILE A 386 -2.04 23.13 24.71
N ARG A 387 -2.64 24.00 23.85
CA ARG A 387 -3.34 25.21 24.30
C ARG A 387 -4.65 24.91 25.03
N GLU A 388 -5.31 23.79 24.71
CA GLU A 388 -6.53 23.34 25.40
C GLU A 388 -6.22 22.68 26.76
N ALA A 389 -4.98 22.21 26.97
CA ALA A 389 -4.53 21.55 28.20
C ALA A 389 -3.81 22.48 29.18
N SER A 390 -3.44 23.73 28.77
CA SER A 390 -2.87 24.80 29.59
C SER A 390 -3.95 25.76 30.05
#